data_80a578bb9eb7ea38bef9ead21bfcd534
#
_entry.id   80a578bb9eb7ea38bef9ead21bfcd534
#
_cell.length_a   1.000
_cell.length_b   1.000
_cell.length_c   1.000
_cell.angle_alpha   90.00
_cell.angle_beta   90.00
_cell.angle_gamma   90.00
#
_symmetry.space_group_name_H-M   'P 1'
#
loop_
_entity.id
_entity.type
_entity.pdbx_description
1 polymer ?
#
loop_
_entity_poly.entity_id
_entity_poly.type
_entity_poly.pdbx_seq_one_letter_code
_entity_poly.pdbx_strand_id
1 'polypeptide(L)'
;SSYIEPNIVQKEALEILVSDRKLGVKKGLVVMATGLGKTILSALDVKEFNPNRMLFVAHRKEILQQATNSFKHFFPEKTYGYYGSGEKQANGEFLFAMIQTLGKEKELEKFNKDHFDYIVIDEFHHVGAPSYRRLVEYFDPNFFLGLTATPNRTDNIDVLSFGTFNLDLDADF
;
A
#
# COMPACT_ATOMS: atom_id res chain seq x y z
N SER A 1 23.44 11.62 -3.57
CA SER A 1 22.13 11.04 -3.33
C SER A 1 21.25 12.05 -2.59
N SER A 2 20.10 12.33 -3.13
CA SER A 2 19.16 13.23 -2.48
C SER A 2 18.45 12.48 -1.33
N TYR A 3 18.63 12.97 -0.14
CA TYR A 3 17.86 12.50 1.02
C TYR A 3 16.49 13.17 0.99
N ILE A 4 15.42 12.38 0.98
CA ILE A 4 14.07 12.92 1.04
C ILE A 4 13.63 12.97 2.50
N GLU A 5 13.55 14.17 3.05
CA GLU A 5 13.01 14.37 4.39
C GLU A 5 11.50 14.49 4.33
N PRO A 6 10.78 13.83 5.24
CA PRO A 6 9.35 14.07 5.36
C PRO A 6 9.10 15.50 5.85
N ASN A 7 8.09 16.17 5.27
CA ASN A 7 7.64 17.46 5.79
C ASN A 7 6.88 17.25 7.11
N ILE A 8 6.51 18.34 7.79
CA ILE A 8 5.89 18.26 9.12
C ILE A 8 4.56 17.50 9.08
N VAL A 9 3.78 17.66 8.02
CA VAL A 9 2.48 16.99 7.88
C VAL A 9 2.68 15.49 7.66
N GLN A 10 3.68 15.10 6.88
CA GLN A 10 4.05 13.70 6.70
C GLN A 10 4.56 13.07 7.99
N LYS A 11 5.35 13.80 8.78
CA LYS A 11 5.81 13.32 10.09
C LYS A 11 4.65 13.06 11.03
N GLU A 12 3.67 13.96 11.08
CA GLU A 12 2.48 13.79 11.91
C GLU A 12 1.68 12.55 11.48
N ALA A 13 1.51 12.36 10.17
CA ALA A 13 0.81 11.20 9.63
C ALA A 13 1.53 9.90 10.01
N LEU A 14 2.84 9.87 9.89
CA LEU A 14 3.65 8.71 10.26
C LEU A 14 3.53 8.40 11.76
N GLU A 15 3.55 9.42 12.61
CA GLU A 15 3.39 9.26 14.06
C GLU A 15 2.04 8.64 14.41
N ILE A 16 0.98 9.05 13.72
CA ILE A 16 -0.35 8.48 13.92
C ILE A 16 -0.36 6.98 13.55
N LEU A 17 0.19 6.64 12.38
CA LEU A 17 0.26 5.24 11.93
C LEU A 17 1.06 4.37 12.92
N VAL A 18 2.19 4.85 13.39
CA VAL A 18 3.03 4.14 14.36
C VAL A 18 2.30 3.97 15.68
N SER A 19 1.67 5.04 16.19
CA SER A 19 0.92 5.01 17.44
C SER A 19 -0.23 4.01 17.36
N ASP A 20 -0.96 4.02 16.26
CA ASP A 20 -2.10 3.11 16.07
C ASP A 20 -1.64 1.66 16.03
N ARG A 21 -0.53 1.36 15.36
CA ARG A 21 0.03 0.00 15.34
C ARG A 21 0.43 -0.47 16.74
N LYS A 22 0.97 0.41 17.57
CA LYS A 22 1.29 0.09 18.97
C LYS A 22 0.05 -0.28 19.79
N LEU A 23 -1.10 0.24 19.40
CA LEU A 23 -2.39 -0.08 20.02
C LEU A 23 -3.05 -1.32 19.41
N GLY A 24 -2.38 -2.01 18.48
CA GLY A 24 -2.89 -3.21 17.85
C GLY A 24 -3.71 -2.98 16.59
N VAL A 25 -3.77 -1.74 16.08
CA VAL A 25 -4.46 -1.44 14.82
C VAL A 25 -3.66 -2.04 13.66
N LYS A 26 -4.33 -2.81 12.81
CA LYS A 26 -3.72 -3.52 11.69
C LYS A 26 -4.03 -2.91 10.33
N LYS A 27 -4.84 -1.87 10.27
CA LYS A 27 -5.31 -1.27 9.02
C LYS A 27 -5.38 0.24 9.18
N GLY A 28 -4.77 0.97 8.23
CA GLY A 28 -4.81 2.42 8.20
C GLY A 28 -5.20 2.91 6.82
N LEU A 29 -5.81 4.09 6.76
CA LEU A 29 -6.14 4.76 5.51
C LEU A 29 -5.53 6.15 5.53
N VAL A 30 -4.78 6.48 4.48
CA VAL A 30 -4.20 7.81 4.29
C VAL A 30 -4.91 8.48 3.12
N VAL A 31 -5.43 9.67 3.36
CA VAL A 31 -6.13 10.48 2.38
C VAL A 31 -5.26 11.70 2.08
N MET A 32 -4.82 11.83 0.85
CA MET A 32 -3.96 12.93 0.41
C MET A 32 -4.38 13.48 -0.93
N ALA A 33 -4.05 14.74 -1.18
CA ALA A 33 -4.38 15.41 -2.44
C ALA A 33 -3.46 15.00 -3.60
N THR A 34 -2.20 14.61 -3.34
CA THR A 34 -1.21 14.34 -4.40
C THR A 34 -0.79 12.89 -4.45
N GLY A 35 -0.66 12.35 -5.69
CA GLY A 35 -0.26 10.96 -5.89
C GLY A 35 1.16 10.65 -5.42
N LEU A 36 2.13 11.53 -5.75
CA LEU A 36 3.52 11.32 -5.36
C LEU A 36 3.70 11.36 -3.84
N GLY A 37 3.01 12.29 -3.19
CA GLY A 37 3.06 12.41 -1.73
C GLY A 37 2.53 11.16 -1.02
N LYS A 38 1.48 10.54 -1.54
CA LYS A 38 0.96 9.27 -1.01
C LYS A 38 1.99 8.16 -1.08
N THR A 39 2.64 8.04 -2.24
CA THR A 39 3.65 6.98 -2.46
C THR A 39 4.85 7.17 -1.54
N ILE A 40 5.35 8.39 -1.41
CA ILE A 40 6.48 8.68 -0.51
C ILE A 40 6.10 8.39 0.94
N LEU A 41 4.91 8.80 1.37
CA LEU A 41 4.45 8.53 2.73
C LEU A 41 4.36 7.02 2.99
N SER A 42 3.87 6.25 2.03
CA SER A 42 3.82 4.79 2.16
C SER A 42 5.22 4.20 2.29
N ALA A 43 6.19 4.68 1.50
CA ALA A 43 7.57 4.21 1.60
C ALA A 43 8.19 4.53 2.96
N LEU A 44 7.91 5.72 3.49
CA LEU A 44 8.38 6.12 4.83
C LEU A 44 7.77 5.23 5.93
N ASP A 45 6.48 4.92 5.83
CA ASP A 45 5.84 4.05 6.81
C ASP A 45 6.33 2.60 6.69
N VAL A 46 6.55 2.11 5.49
CA VAL A 46 7.16 0.79 5.27
C VAL A 46 8.56 0.75 5.87
N LYS A 47 9.32 1.83 5.76
CA LYS A 47 10.66 1.91 6.36
C LYS A 47 10.58 1.82 7.88
N GLU A 48 9.63 2.52 8.49
CA GLU A 48 9.40 2.48 9.93
C GLU A 48 8.95 1.08 10.39
N PHE A 49 8.08 0.43 9.62
CA PHE A 49 7.59 -0.91 9.91
C PHE A 49 8.67 -1.98 9.69
N ASN A 50 9.48 -1.82 8.65
CA ASN A 50 10.58 -2.71 8.27
C ASN A 50 10.13 -4.14 7.94
N PRO A 51 9.23 -4.33 6.98
CA PRO A 51 8.78 -5.67 6.60
C PRO A 51 9.85 -6.44 5.83
N ASN A 52 9.82 -7.76 5.93
CA ASN A 52 10.63 -8.62 5.07
C ASN A 52 10.08 -8.62 3.65
N ARG A 53 8.77 -8.79 3.50
CA ARG A 53 8.08 -8.81 2.21
C ARG A 53 6.91 -7.84 2.22
N MET A 54 6.82 -7.02 1.18
CA MET A 54 5.79 -6.00 1.02
C MET A 54 5.14 -6.15 -0.35
N LEU A 55 3.82 -5.94 -0.39
CA LEU A 55 3.04 -5.89 -1.62
C LEU A 55 2.48 -4.48 -1.81
N PHE A 56 2.63 -3.94 -3.01
CA PHE A 56 2.03 -2.67 -3.41
C PHE A 56 1.10 -2.95 -4.58
N VAL A 57 -0.18 -2.65 -4.43
CA VAL A 57 -1.21 -2.97 -5.44
C VAL A 57 -1.80 -1.69 -5.99
N ALA A 58 -1.94 -1.63 -7.31
CA ALA A 58 -2.60 -0.54 -8.02
C ALA A 58 -3.26 -1.07 -9.28
N HIS A 59 -4.08 -0.25 -9.92
CA HIS A 59 -4.80 -0.63 -11.13
C HIS A 59 -4.20 -0.02 -12.40
N ARG A 60 -3.13 0.77 -12.29
CA ARG A 60 -2.42 1.37 -13.43
C ARG A 60 -0.92 1.10 -13.33
N LYS A 61 -0.35 0.68 -14.45
CA LYS A 61 1.07 0.33 -14.55
C LYS A 61 1.96 1.53 -14.22
N GLU A 62 1.57 2.73 -14.63
CA GLU A 62 2.33 3.96 -14.40
C GLU A 62 2.49 4.25 -12.90
N ILE A 63 1.43 4.01 -12.13
CA ILE A 63 1.47 4.15 -10.68
C ILE A 63 2.48 3.18 -10.07
N LEU A 64 2.46 1.92 -10.53
CA LEU A 64 3.41 0.91 -10.04
C LEU A 64 4.85 1.24 -10.42
N GLN A 65 5.09 1.77 -11.60
CA GLN A 65 6.43 2.18 -12.02
C GLN A 65 6.96 3.33 -11.16
N GLN A 66 6.14 4.35 -10.91
CA GLN A 66 6.48 5.46 -10.03
C GLN A 66 6.76 4.97 -8.61
N ALA A 67 5.89 4.10 -8.09
CA ALA A 67 6.03 3.55 -6.75
C ALA A 67 7.31 2.72 -6.63
N THR A 68 7.59 1.87 -7.62
CA THR A 68 8.82 1.09 -7.66
C THR A 68 10.06 1.98 -7.58
N ASN A 69 10.09 3.05 -8.38
CA ASN A 69 11.22 3.99 -8.38
C ASN A 69 11.39 4.67 -7.03
N SER A 70 10.28 5.10 -6.41
CA SER A 70 10.31 5.72 -5.08
C SER A 70 10.82 4.74 -4.03
N PHE A 71 10.32 3.52 -4.04
CA PHE A 71 10.74 2.49 -3.07
C PHE A 71 12.20 2.11 -3.25
N LYS A 72 12.69 2.01 -4.49
CA LYS A 72 14.11 1.72 -4.74
C LYS A 72 15.04 2.80 -4.17
N HIS A 73 14.57 4.04 -4.12
CA HIS A 73 15.32 5.12 -3.49
C HIS A 73 15.48 4.90 -1.99
N PHE A 74 14.42 4.47 -1.31
CA PHE A 74 14.44 4.23 0.14
C PHE A 74 14.99 2.84 0.51
N PHE A 75 14.86 1.86 -0.37
CA PHE A 75 15.23 0.47 -0.13
C PHE A 75 16.06 -0.08 -1.30
N PRO A 76 17.27 0.44 -1.52
CA PRO A 76 18.10 -0.01 -2.64
C PRO A 76 18.60 -1.46 -2.48
N GLU A 77 18.56 -2.00 -1.26
CA GLU A 77 19.04 -3.35 -0.94
C GLU A 77 18.00 -4.45 -1.14
N LYS A 78 16.72 -4.08 -1.31
CA LYS A 78 15.66 -5.07 -1.49
C LYS A 78 15.61 -5.59 -2.92
N THR A 79 15.09 -6.81 -3.07
CA THR A 79 14.76 -7.36 -4.38
C THR A 79 13.34 -6.96 -4.77
N TYR A 80 13.14 -6.65 -6.06
CA TYR A 80 11.89 -6.12 -6.58
C TYR A 80 11.31 -7.05 -7.62
N GLY A 81 9.98 -7.19 -7.60
CA GLY A 81 9.24 -7.91 -8.62
C GLY A 81 8.05 -7.11 -9.11
N TYR A 82 7.73 -7.28 -10.38
CA TYR A 82 6.51 -6.77 -10.99
C TYR A 82 5.57 -7.95 -11.25
N TYR A 83 4.28 -7.78 -10.94
CA TYR A 83 3.28 -8.83 -11.13
C TYR A 83 2.11 -8.28 -11.94
N GLY A 84 2.14 -8.52 -13.24
CA GLY A 84 1.13 -8.01 -14.16
C GLY A 84 0.93 -8.94 -15.33
N SER A 85 0.17 -8.49 -16.32
CA SER A 85 -0.05 -9.24 -17.55
C SER A 85 1.28 -9.42 -18.29
N GLY A 86 1.68 -10.66 -18.55
CA GLY A 86 2.90 -10.98 -19.27
C GLY A 86 4.16 -11.09 -18.43
N GLU A 87 4.18 -10.53 -17.23
CA GLU A 87 5.31 -10.63 -16.30
C GLU A 87 4.83 -10.94 -14.90
N LYS A 88 5.24 -12.10 -14.37
CA LYS A 88 4.84 -12.54 -13.03
C LYS A 88 6.07 -12.90 -12.21
N GLN A 89 6.76 -11.87 -11.72
CA GLN A 89 7.98 -12.02 -10.93
C GLN A 89 7.66 -12.16 -9.44
N ALA A 90 7.18 -13.33 -9.05
CA ALA A 90 6.67 -13.58 -7.70
C ALA A 90 7.74 -13.56 -6.60
N ASN A 91 9.02 -13.70 -6.94
CA ASN A 91 10.09 -13.92 -5.97
C ASN A 91 10.68 -12.64 -5.35
N GLY A 92 10.28 -11.46 -5.81
CA GLY A 92 10.77 -10.20 -5.24
C GLY A 92 10.30 -10.04 -3.79
N GLU A 93 11.19 -9.51 -2.93
CA GLU A 93 10.82 -9.17 -1.56
C GLU A 93 9.77 -8.07 -1.53
N PHE A 94 9.92 -7.08 -2.39
CA PHE A 94 8.93 -6.02 -2.60
C PHE A 94 8.28 -6.25 -3.96
N LEU A 95 7.00 -6.58 -3.93
CA LEU A 95 6.23 -6.93 -5.11
C LEU A 95 5.25 -5.80 -5.45
N PHE A 96 5.27 -5.36 -6.71
CA PHE A 96 4.39 -4.31 -7.22
C PHE A 96 3.45 -4.95 -8.24
N ALA A 97 2.19 -5.01 -7.91
CA ALA A 97 1.22 -5.85 -8.64
C ALA A 97 0.05 -5.05 -9.21
N MET A 98 -0.32 -5.42 -10.44
CA MET A 98 -1.58 -4.99 -11.04
C MET A 98 -2.73 -5.77 -10.41
N ILE A 99 -3.73 -5.06 -9.92
CA ILE A 99 -4.89 -5.72 -9.32
C ILE A 99 -5.62 -6.61 -10.33
N GLN A 100 -5.66 -6.22 -11.61
CA GLN A 100 -6.30 -6.99 -12.66
C GLN A 100 -5.66 -8.37 -12.84
N THR A 101 -4.39 -8.51 -12.46
CA THR A 101 -3.68 -9.78 -12.54
C THR A 101 -3.71 -10.51 -11.20
N LEU A 102 -3.17 -9.91 -10.16
CA LEU A 102 -3.04 -10.57 -8.85
C LEU A 102 -4.38 -10.78 -8.15
N GLY A 103 -5.38 -9.94 -8.43
CA GLY A 103 -6.70 -10.06 -7.82
C GLY A 103 -7.53 -11.25 -8.27
N LYS A 104 -7.04 -12.05 -9.21
CA LYS A 104 -7.69 -13.28 -9.66
C LYS A 104 -7.46 -14.39 -8.63
N GLU A 105 -8.49 -15.17 -8.37
CA GLU A 105 -8.44 -16.27 -7.39
C GLU A 105 -7.26 -17.21 -7.64
N LYS A 106 -7.04 -17.62 -8.88
CA LYS A 106 -5.96 -18.55 -9.24
C LYS A 106 -4.57 -17.94 -8.99
N GLU A 107 -4.43 -16.63 -9.13
CA GLU A 107 -3.15 -15.97 -8.87
C GLU A 107 -2.90 -15.82 -7.38
N LEU A 108 -3.93 -15.46 -6.61
CA LEU A 108 -3.83 -15.34 -5.16
C LEU A 108 -3.41 -16.67 -4.52
N GLU A 109 -3.99 -17.77 -4.98
CA GLU A 109 -3.71 -19.12 -4.45
C GLU A 109 -2.25 -19.55 -4.58
N LYS A 110 -1.47 -18.89 -5.42
CA LYS A 110 -0.03 -19.15 -5.58
C LYS A 110 0.79 -18.63 -4.41
N PHE A 111 0.20 -17.80 -3.55
CA PHE A 111 0.86 -17.19 -2.40
C PHE A 111 0.24 -17.71 -1.11
N ASN A 112 1.06 -17.86 -0.07
CA ASN A 112 0.52 -18.09 1.28
C ASN A 112 -0.20 -16.83 1.75
N LYS A 113 -1.20 -17.00 2.60
CA LYS A 113 -1.98 -15.86 3.12
C LYS A 113 -1.13 -14.88 3.91
N ASP A 114 -0.09 -15.36 4.57
CA ASP A 114 0.85 -14.57 5.36
C ASP A 114 2.15 -14.25 4.61
N HIS A 115 2.15 -14.40 3.28
CA HIS A 115 3.37 -14.18 2.48
C HIS A 115 3.92 -12.76 2.63
N PHE A 116 3.05 -11.77 2.68
CA PHE A 116 3.44 -10.37 2.83
C PHE A 116 3.17 -9.88 4.25
N ASP A 117 4.17 -9.20 4.82
CA ASP A 117 4.05 -8.61 6.17
C ASP A 117 3.29 -7.29 6.12
N TYR A 118 3.37 -6.59 5.00
CA TYR A 118 2.80 -5.26 4.82
C TYR A 118 2.23 -5.16 3.40
N ILE A 119 1.00 -4.69 3.28
CA ILE A 119 0.34 -4.51 1.98
C ILE A 119 -0.14 -3.07 1.84
N VAL A 120 0.26 -2.41 0.75
CA VAL A 120 -0.23 -1.10 0.35
C VAL A 120 -1.25 -1.27 -0.77
N ILE A 121 -2.41 -0.64 -0.62
CA ILE A 121 -3.44 -0.60 -1.65
C ILE A 121 -3.62 0.83 -2.08
N ASP A 122 -3.12 1.17 -3.28
CA ASP A 122 -3.33 2.48 -3.85
C ASP A 122 -4.72 2.56 -4.49
N GLU A 123 -5.29 3.76 -4.50
CA GLU A 123 -6.65 3.96 -4.97
C GLU A 123 -7.65 3.15 -4.15
N PHE A 124 -7.54 3.23 -2.83
CA PHE A 124 -8.34 2.45 -1.88
C PHE A 124 -9.84 2.61 -2.09
N HIS A 125 -10.28 3.73 -2.69
CA HIS A 125 -11.69 3.95 -3.00
C HIS A 125 -12.25 2.90 -3.98
N HIS A 126 -11.41 2.11 -4.64
CA HIS A 126 -11.82 1.00 -5.48
C HIS A 126 -11.93 -0.33 -4.72
N VAL A 127 -11.71 -0.34 -3.40
CA VAL A 127 -11.68 -1.58 -2.59
C VAL A 127 -12.99 -2.39 -2.66
N GLY A 128 -14.11 -1.73 -2.97
CA GLY A 128 -15.39 -2.41 -3.19
C GLY A 128 -15.46 -3.25 -4.45
N ALA A 129 -14.57 -3.03 -5.43
CA ALA A 129 -14.53 -3.83 -6.65
C ALA A 129 -14.15 -5.28 -6.33
N PRO A 130 -14.71 -6.28 -7.05
CA PRO A 130 -14.51 -7.69 -6.71
C PRO A 130 -13.06 -8.13 -6.62
N SER A 131 -12.18 -7.63 -7.49
CA SER A 131 -10.75 -7.99 -7.48
C SER A 131 -10.05 -7.52 -6.20
N TYR A 132 -10.30 -6.29 -5.79
CA TYR A 132 -9.73 -5.74 -4.55
C TYR A 132 -10.27 -6.47 -3.33
N ARG A 133 -11.57 -6.75 -3.33
CA ARG A 133 -12.21 -7.48 -2.23
C ARG A 133 -11.59 -8.87 -2.06
N ARG A 134 -11.41 -9.61 -3.16
CA ARG A 134 -10.77 -10.93 -3.11
C ARG A 134 -9.37 -10.87 -2.51
N LEU A 135 -8.57 -9.90 -2.93
CA LEU A 135 -7.21 -9.73 -2.45
C LEU A 135 -7.17 -9.42 -0.94
N VAL A 136 -7.99 -8.47 -0.49
CA VAL A 136 -8.05 -8.08 0.93
C VAL A 136 -8.55 -9.22 1.80
N GLU A 137 -9.52 -9.99 1.33
CA GLU A 137 -10.04 -11.15 2.06
C GLU A 137 -9.05 -12.32 2.08
N TYR A 138 -8.21 -12.44 1.05
CA TYR A 138 -7.27 -13.55 0.94
C TYR A 138 -6.06 -13.37 1.86
N PHE A 139 -5.39 -12.23 1.78
CA PHE A 139 -4.14 -12.01 2.51
C PHE A 139 -4.37 -11.61 3.96
N ASP A 140 -3.44 -12.03 4.81
CA ASP A 140 -3.43 -11.71 6.24
C ASP A 140 -2.08 -11.12 6.64
N PRO A 141 -1.78 -9.89 6.21
CA PRO A 141 -0.53 -9.22 6.58
C PRO A 141 -0.58 -8.69 8.01
N ASN A 142 0.56 -8.26 8.52
CA ASN A 142 0.62 -7.59 9.82
C ASN A 142 0.03 -6.17 9.74
N PHE A 143 0.09 -5.54 8.57
CA PHE A 143 -0.50 -4.22 8.37
C PHE A 143 -0.97 -4.03 6.94
N PHE A 144 -2.19 -3.48 6.78
CA PHE A 144 -2.70 -2.95 5.52
C PHE A 144 -2.67 -1.43 5.55
N LEU A 145 -2.15 -0.82 4.51
CA LEU A 145 -2.21 0.63 4.31
C LEU A 145 -3.00 0.94 3.04
N GLY A 146 -4.14 1.59 3.19
CA GLY A 146 -4.90 2.12 2.06
C GLY A 146 -4.46 3.54 1.77
N LEU A 147 -4.29 3.86 0.50
CA LEU A 147 -3.99 5.21 0.02
C LEU A 147 -5.13 5.66 -0.88
N THR A 148 -5.62 6.88 -0.67
CA THR A 148 -6.63 7.45 -1.54
C THR A 148 -6.39 8.94 -1.75
N ALA A 149 -6.77 9.44 -2.93
CA ALA A 149 -6.67 10.86 -3.25
C ALA A 149 -8.00 11.55 -2.95
N THR A 150 -7.91 12.80 -2.49
CA THR A 150 -9.09 13.66 -2.39
C THR A 150 -9.21 14.52 -3.65
N PRO A 151 -10.44 14.88 -4.05
CA PRO A 151 -10.62 15.82 -5.16
C PRO A 151 -10.20 17.26 -4.78
N ASN A 152 -10.06 17.57 -3.50
CA ASN A 152 -9.62 18.87 -3.01
C ASN A 152 -8.09 18.95 -3.05
N ARG A 153 -7.58 19.94 -3.79
CA ARG A 153 -6.15 20.20 -3.92
C ARG A 153 -5.61 21.00 -2.73
N THR A 154 -5.81 20.47 -1.53
CA THR A 154 -5.21 21.04 -0.33
C THR A 154 -4.03 20.15 0.08
N ASP A 155 -3.01 20.75 0.69
CA ASP A 155 -1.85 20.02 1.18
C ASP A 155 -2.16 19.22 2.46
N ASN A 156 -3.43 19.05 2.77
CA ASN A 156 -3.85 18.33 3.96
C ASN A 156 -3.73 16.82 3.78
N ILE A 157 -3.22 16.18 4.81
CA ILE A 157 -3.15 14.73 4.92
C ILE A 157 -4.04 14.31 6.07
N ASP A 158 -5.01 13.45 5.77
CA ASP A 158 -5.84 12.83 6.81
C ASP A 158 -5.43 11.38 6.97
N VAL A 159 -5.21 10.96 8.20
CA VAL A 159 -4.96 9.56 8.53
C VAL A 159 -6.16 9.04 9.29
N LEU A 160 -6.79 8.04 8.72
CA LEU A 160 -7.95 7.39 9.33
C LEU A 160 -7.54 5.98 9.76
N SER A 161 -7.88 5.64 10.99
CA SER A 161 -7.57 4.33 11.55
C SER A 161 -8.85 3.56 11.73
N PHE A 162 -8.82 2.31 11.27
CA PHE A 162 -9.96 1.41 11.44
C PHE A 162 -9.51 0.22 12.27
N GLY A 163 -10.17 -0.03 13.39
CA GLY A 163 -9.96 -1.24 14.17
C GLY A 163 -10.34 -2.49 13.39
N THR A 164 -11.35 -2.35 12.53
CA THR A 164 -11.78 -3.40 11.61
C THR A 164 -12.15 -2.76 10.27
N PHE A 165 -11.69 -3.34 9.17
CA PHE A 165 -12.21 -3.00 7.85
C PHE A 165 -13.58 -3.65 7.69
N ASN A 166 -14.56 -2.83 7.35
CA ASN A 166 -15.83 -3.31 6.83
C ASN A 166 -15.85 -2.96 5.35
N LEU A 167 -15.63 -3.94 4.49
CA LEU A 167 -15.53 -3.73 3.05
C LEU A 167 -16.80 -3.13 2.44
N ASP A 168 -17.95 -3.42 3.04
CA ASP A 168 -19.22 -2.91 2.54
C ASP A 168 -19.39 -1.42 2.86
N LEU A 169 -18.89 -0.95 4.00
CA LEU A 169 -18.88 0.46 4.35
C LEU A 169 -17.76 1.22 3.65
N ASP A 170 -16.60 0.59 3.51
CA ASP A 170 -15.42 1.21 2.91
C ASP A 170 -15.58 1.38 1.39
N ALA A 171 -16.48 0.64 0.77
CA ALA A 171 -16.79 0.77 -0.65
C ALA A 171 -17.36 2.14 -1.04
N ASP A 172 -17.87 2.89 -0.07
CA ASP A 172 -18.48 4.21 -0.28
C ASP A 172 -17.46 5.37 -0.25
N PHE A 173 -16.19 5.09 -0.11
CA PHE A 173 -15.16 6.11 -0.16
C PHE A 173 -15.04 6.82 -1.51
#